data_6cc0ee6757b58447a85d966f79302615
#
_entry.id   6cc0ee6757b58447a85d966f79302615
#
_cell.length_a   1.000
_cell.length_b   1.000
_cell.length_c   1.000
_cell.angle_alpha   90.00
_cell.angle_beta   90.00
_cell.angle_gamma   90.00
#
_symmetry.space_group_name_H-M   'P 1'
#
loop_
_entity.id
_entity.type
_entity.pdbx_description
1 polymer ?
#
loop_
_entity_poly.entity_id
_entity_poly.type
_entity_poly.pdbx_seq_one_letter_code
_entity_poly.pdbx_strand_id
1 'polypeptide(L)'
;MKAIVLFAHGSRDPQWHLPMVAVQERIALSHADARVACAYLELSTPDLPTAVAGFIARGVTDIRVVPMFLGVGKHVRQDLPQMMDALKQQHPHIRFECLPAVGEHPELLDLLAKLAWA
;
A
#
# COMPACT_ATOMS: atom_id res chain seq x y z
N MET A 1 0.98 -5.03 -17.32
CA MET A 1 0.37 -5.69 -16.16
C MET A 1 0.55 -4.82 -14.94
N LYS A 2 -0.53 -4.56 -14.24
CA LYS A 2 -0.57 -3.63 -13.11
C LYS A 2 -0.68 -4.36 -11.78
N ALA A 3 0.03 -3.89 -10.77
CA ALA A 3 -0.05 -4.41 -9.42
C ALA A 3 -0.27 -3.29 -8.42
N ILE A 4 -0.84 -3.64 -7.27
CA ILE A 4 -1.14 -2.73 -6.18
C ILE A 4 -0.44 -3.26 -4.92
N VAL A 5 0.29 -2.38 -4.24
CA VAL A 5 0.85 -2.68 -2.93
C VAL A 5 0.10 -1.84 -1.90
N LEU A 6 -0.58 -2.51 -0.99
CA LEU A 6 -1.18 -1.86 0.18
C LEU A 6 -0.09 -1.78 1.25
N PHE A 7 0.39 -0.57 1.50
CA PHE A 7 1.53 -0.35 2.38
C PHE A 7 1.06 0.18 3.72
N ALA A 8 1.37 -0.53 4.80
CA ALA A 8 0.92 -0.20 6.14
C ALA A 8 2.07 -0.22 7.13
N HIS A 9 1.77 0.19 8.37
CA HIS A 9 2.80 0.32 9.39
C HIS A 9 3.42 -1.02 9.77
N GLY A 10 2.59 -2.01 10.05
CA GLY A 10 3.02 -3.32 10.51
C GLY A 10 2.72 -3.55 11.99
N SER A 11 2.56 -4.82 12.36
CA SER A 11 2.30 -5.23 13.73
C SER A 11 2.62 -6.70 13.89
N ARG A 12 3.02 -7.09 15.09
CA ARG A 12 3.20 -8.50 15.45
C ARG A 12 1.89 -9.21 15.76
N ASP A 13 0.81 -8.43 15.91
CA ASP A 13 -0.52 -8.99 16.21
C ASP A 13 -1.21 -9.40 14.92
N PRO A 14 -1.52 -10.70 14.74
CA PRO A 14 -2.21 -11.17 13.53
C PRO A 14 -3.55 -10.48 13.28
N GLN A 15 -4.27 -10.09 14.32
CA GLN A 15 -5.57 -9.42 14.16
C GLN A 15 -5.43 -8.03 13.54
N TRP A 16 -4.30 -7.36 13.77
CA TRP A 16 -4.05 -6.05 13.17
C TRP A 16 -4.03 -6.10 11.64
N HIS A 17 -3.67 -7.25 11.07
CA HIS A 17 -3.60 -7.43 9.62
C HIS A 17 -4.97 -7.62 8.96
N LEU A 18 -6.00 -7.97 9.71
CA LEU A 18 -7.30 -8.33 9.13
C LEU A 18 -7.90 -7.25 8.23
N PRO A 19 -7.89 -5.95 8.59
CA PRO A 19 -8.41 -4.92 7.69
C PRO A 19 -7.64 -4.83 6.37
N MET A 20 -6.33 -5.03 6.41
CA MET A 20 -5.48 -5.00 5.22
C MET A 20 -5.82 -6.14 4.28
N VAL A 21 -5.95 -7.34 4.81
CA VAL A 21 -6.34 -8.53 4.06
C VAL A 21 -7.76 -8.35 3.50
N ALA A 22 -8.65 -7.74 4.28
CA ALA A 22 -10.02 -7.49 3.83
C ALA A 22 -10.07 -6.56 2.62
N VAL A 23 -9.24 -5.51 2.59
CA VAL A 23 -9.15 -4.63 1.44
C VAL A 23 -8.61 -5.38 0.23
N GLN A 24 -7.56 -6.18 0.42
CA GLN A 24 -6.97 -7.00 -0.63
C GLN A 24 -8.01 -7.93 -1.25
N GLU A 25 -8.81 -8.60 -0.42
CA GLU A 25 -9.85 -9.50 -0.89
C GLU A 25 -10.93 -8.77 -1.69
N ARG A 26 -11.34 -7.58 -1.24
CA ARG A 26 -12.35 -6.77 -1.94
C ARG A 26 -11.87 -6.35 -3.33
N ILE A 27 -10.60 -5.99 -3.45
CA ILE A 27 -10.02 -5.66 -4.76
C ILE A 27 -10.05 -6.89 -5.67
N ALA A 28 -9.67 -8.05 -5.15
CA ALA A 28 -9.68 -9.30 -5.92
C ALA A 28 -11.07 -9.67 -6.40
N LEU A 29 -12.10 -9.42 -5.59
CA LEU A 29 -13.49 -9.68 -5.98
C LEU A 29 -14.00 -8.72 -7.05
N SER A 30 -13.58 -7.45 -6.98
CA SER A 30 -14.03 -6.42 -7.93
C SER A 30 -13.25 -6.45 -9.24
N HIS A 31 -12.00 -6.86 -9.19
CA HIS A 31 -11.07 -6.80 -10.32
C HIS A 31 -10.25 -8.09 -10.35
N ALA A 32 -10.77 -9.10 -11.05
CA ALA A 32 -10.17 -10.43 -11.08
C ALA A 32 -8.72 -10.44 -11.59
N ASP A 33 -8.37 -9.48 -12.46
CA ASP A 33 -7.02 -9.37 -13.02
C ASP A 33 -6.05 -8.59 -12.13
N ALA A 34 -6.53 -8.02 -11.02
CA ALA A 34 -5.69 -7.22 -10.14
C ALA A 34 -4.72 -8.11 -9.36
N ARG A 35 -3.47 -7.69 -9.31
CA ARG A 35 -2.45 -8.29 -8.46
C ARG A 35 -2.24 -7.36 -7.27
N VAL A 36 -2.51 -7.87 -6.06
CA VAL A 36 -2.47 -7.07 -4.84
C VAL A 36 -1.60 -7.80 -3.82
N ALA A 37 -0.75 -7.05 -3.16
CA ALA A 37 0.02 -7.53 -2.02
C ALA A 37 -0.03 -6.50 -0.90
N CYS A 38 0.10 -6.97 0.33
CA CYS A 38 0.32 -6.11 1.48
C CYS A 38 1.81 -6.06 1.76
N ALA A 39 2.32 -4.88 2.09
CA ALA A 39 3.70 -4.69 2.53
C ALA A 39 3.72 -3.79 3.75
N TYR A 40 4.79 -3.87 4.52
CA TYR A 40 4.80 -3.25 5.84
C TYR A 40 6.09 -2.46 6.07
N LEU A 41 5.97 -1.38 6.84
CA LEU A 41 7.09 -0.54 7.20
C LEU A 41 8.03 -1.26 8.15
N GLU A 42 7.46 -1.99 9.13
CA GLU A 42 8.21 -2.70 10.17
C GLU A 42 7.38 -3.83 10.78
N LEU A 43 8.00 -4.66 11.60
CA LEU A 43 7.36 -5.69 12.45
C LEU A 43 6.63 -6.81 11.70
N SER A 44 6.52 -6.74 10.40
CA SER A 44 5.80 -7.70 9.57
C SER A 44 6.49 -7.82 8.23
N THR A 45 6.25 -8.92 7.54
CA THR A 45 6.81 -9.19 6.21
C THR A 45 5.69 -9.38 5.18
N PRO A 46 5.93 -9.04 3.91
CA PRO A 46 7.17 -8.47 3.36
C PRO A 46 7.28 -6.96 3.60
N ASP A 47 8.50 -6.42 3.47
CA ASP A 47 8.68 -4.99 3.36
C ASP A 47 8.35 -4.51 1.93
N LEU A 48 8.37 -3.21 1.71
CA LEU A 48 8.00 -2.65 0.41
C LEU A 48 8.96 -3.08 -0.73
N PRO A 49 10.29 -2.99 -0.57
CA PRO A 49 11.18 -3.43 -1.65
C PRO A 49 11.00 -4.90 -2.01
N THR A 50 10.76 -5.77 -1.05
CA THR A 50 10.58 -7.20 -1.28
C THR A 50 9.28 -7.48 -2.04
N ALA A 51 8.19 -6.82 -1.68
CA ALA A 51 6.92 -6.96 -2.39
C ALA A 51 7.04 -6.49 -3.84
N VAL A 52 7.70 -5.37 -4.06
CA VAL A 52 7.96 -4.82 -5.40
C VAL A 52 8.79 -5.80 -6.22
N ALA A 53 9.89 -6.32 -5.67
CA ALA A 53 10.73 -7.28 -6.37
C ALA A 53 9.95 -8.54 -6.77
N GLY A 54 9.06 -9.01 -5.89
CA GLY A 54 8.21 -10.16 -6.18
C GLY A 54 7.30 -9.94 -7.37
N PHE A 55 6.70 -8.75 -7.48
CA PHE A 55 5.87 -8.42 -8.64
C PHE A 55 6.69 -8.31 -9.92
N ILE A 56 7.84 -7.66 -9.86
CA ILE A 56 8.73 -7.51 -11.03
C ILE A 56 9.16 -8.87 -11.55
N ALA A 57 9.49 -9.81 -10.65
CA ALA A 57 9.84 -11.17 -11.02
C ALA A 57 8.72 -11.90 -11.77
N ARG A 58 7.47 -11.49 -11.57
CA ARG A 58 6.29 -12.05 -12.26
C ARG A 58 5.90 -11.29 -13.52
N GLY A 59 6.72 -10.33 -13.96
CA GLY A 59 6.47 -9.59 -15.18
C GLY A 59 5.61 -8.35 -15.02
N VAL A 60 5.36 -7.90 -13.81
CA VAL A 60 4.63 -6.64 -13.56
C VAL A 60 5.50 -5.47 -13.99
N THR A 61 4.90 -4.50 -14.70
CA THR A 61 5.59 -3.32 -15.20
C THR A 61 5.03 -2.00 -14.64
N ASP A 62 3.93 -2.06 -13.90
CA ASP A 62 3.21 -0.89 -13.40
C ASP A 62 2.77 -1.19 -11.97
N ILE A 63 3.30 -0.43 -11.01
CA ILE A 63 3.08 -0.68 -9.58
C ILE A 63 2.56 0.58 -8.91
N ARG A 64 1.39 0.45 -8.27
CA ARG A 64 0.80 1.51 -7.46
C ARG A 64 0.96 1.18 -5.99
N VAL A 65 1.54 2.10 -5.23
CA VAL A 65 1.67 1.99 -3.77
C VAL A 65 0.58 2.82 -3.13
N VAL A 66 -0.19 2.20 -2.24
CA VAL A 66 -1.28 2.85 -1.52
C VAL A 66 -0.92 2.88 -0.04
N PRO A 67 -0.54 4.05 0.50
CA PRO A 67 -0.21 4.16 1.93
C PRO A 67 -1.48 4.11 2.77
N MET A 68 -1.60 3.05 3.56
CA MET A 68 -2.78 2.76 4.37
C MET A 68 -2.63 3.38 5.76
N PHE A 69 -2.52 4.71 5.81
CA PHE A 69 -2.39 5.48 7.05
C PHE A 69 -3.50 6.50 7.14
N LEU A 70 -4.15 6.61 8.31
CA LEU A 70 -5.08 7.72 8.57
C LEU A 70 -4.30 9.01 8.75
N GLY A 71 -3.40 9.04 9.72
CA GLY A 71 -2.45 10.12 9.88
C GLY A 71 -1.08 9.67 9.44
N VAL A 72 -0.27 10.63 9.00
CA VAL A 72 1.10 10.35 8.56
C VAL A 72 2.05 11.11 9.46
N GLY A 73 2.81 10.38 10.28
CA GLY A 73 3.82 10.97 11.14
C GLY A 73 4.99 11.54 10.35
N LYS A 74 5.78 12.37 11.02
CA LYS A 74 6.90 13.08 10.39
C LYS A 74 7.87 12.12 9.70
N HIS A 75 8.20 11.00 10.35
CA HIS A 75 9.16 10.04 9.79
C HIS A 75 8.66 9.43 8.49
N VAL A 76 7.41 8.99 8.44
CA VAL A 76 6.85 8.38 7.23
C VAL A 76 6.73 9.41 6.11
N ARG A 77 6.34 10.67 6.44
CA ARG A 77 6.27 11.73 5.44
C ARG A 77 7.61 12.02 4.77
N GLN A 78 8.71 11.82 5.51
CA GLN A 78 10.05 12.01 4.98
C GLN A 78 10.59 10.75 4.30
N ASP A 79 10.35 9.59 4.89
CA ASP A 79 10.95 8.33 4.45
C ASP A 79 10.26 7.75 3.20
N LEU A 80 8.94 7.86 3.10
CA LEU A 80 8.21 7.24 1.99
C LEU A 80 8.62 7.82 0.62
N PRO A 81 8.74 9.15 0.45
CA PRO A 81 9.25 9.68 -0.83
C PRO A 81 10.65 9.17 -1.16
N GLN A 82 11.53 9.05 -0.17
CA GLN A 82 12.87 8.52 -0.37
C GLN A 82 12.84 7.05 -0.78
N MET A 83 11.98 6.25 -0.15
CA MET A 83 11.78 4.85 -0.53
C MET A 83 11.30 4.73 -1.97
N MET A 84 10.35 5.56 -2.38
CA MET A 84 9.84 5.55 -3.74
C MET A 84 10.91 5.96 -4.74
N ASP A 85 11.72 6.98 -4.42
CA ASP A 85 12.83 7.40 -5.29
C ASP A 85 13.85 6.29 -5.46
N ALA A 86 14.18 5.58 -4.38
CA ALA A 86 15.11 4.45 -4.45
C ALA A 86 14.57 3.34 -5.34
N LEU A 87 13.28 3.02 -5.25
CA LEU A 87 12.64 2.01 -6.08
C LEU A 87 12.68 2.40 -7.57
N LYS A 88 12.41 3.67 -7.87
CA LYS A 88 12.47 4.18 -9.24
C LYS A 88 13.87 4.09 -9.82
N GLN A 89 14.89 4.37 -9.02
CA GLN A 89 16.28 4.27 -9.45
C GLN A 89 16.72 2.83 -9.66
N GLN A 90 16.29 1.92 -8.79
CA GLN A 90 16.62 0.51 -8.89
C GLN A 90 15.91 -0.20 -10.04
N HIS A 91 14.73 0.29 -10.41
CA HIS A 91 13.87 -0.35 -11.42
C HIS A 91 13.42 0.67 -12.47
N PRO A 92 14.35 1.16 -13.32
CA PRO A 92 14.03 2.25 -14.26
C PRO A 92 13.00 1.88 -15.33
N HIS A 93 12.74 0.60 -15.54
CA HIS A 93 11.76 0.14 -16.52
C HIS A 93 10.35 -0.01 -15.95
N ILE A 94 10.19 0.18 -14.64
CA ILE A 94 8.92 0.01 -13.96
C ILE A 94 8.29 1.37 -13.76
N ARG A 95 6.98 1.45 -14.02
CA ARG A 95 6.20 2.65 -13.73
C ARG A 95 5.70 2.56 -12.29
N PHE A 96 6.10 3.52 -11.47
CA PHE A 96 5.65 3.61 -10.08
C PHE A 96 4.71 4.79 -9.88
N GLU A 97 3.64 4.57 -9.11
CA GLU A 97 2.76 5.61 -8.63
C GLU A 97 2.59 5.43 -7.12
N CYS A 98 2.76 6.48 -6.36
CA CYS A 98 2.46 6.45 -4.93
C CYS A 98 1.29 7.40 -4.68
N LEU A 99 0.18 6.87 -4.21
CA LEU A 99 -0.98 7.68 -3.87
C LEU A 99 -0.74 8.44 -2.57
N PRO A 100 -1.47 9.54 -2.32
CA PRO A 100 -1.51 10.12 -0.98
C PRO A 100 -2.01 9.09 0.04
N ALA A 101 -1.68 9.27 1.32
CA ALA A 101 -2.18 8.40 2.36
C ALA A 101 -3.72 8.39 2.35
N VAL A 102 -4.31 7.22 2.62
CA VAL A 102 -5.78 7.09 2.53
C VAL A 102 -6.52 8.06 3.44
N GLY A 103 -5.91 8.44 4.58
CA GLY A 103 -6.49 9.42 5.49
C GLY A 103 -6.62 10.83 4.92
N GLU A 104 -6.00 11.11 3.78
CA GLU A 104 -6.16 12.39 3.08
C GLU A 104 -7.29 12.36 2.06
N HIS A 105 -7.89 11.18 1.80
CA HIS A 105 -8.92 11.02 0.77
C HIS A 105 -10.27 11.49 1.30
N PRO A 106 -10.89 12.51 0.67
CA PRO A 106 -12.16 13.06 1.17
C PRO A 106 -13.28 12.04 1.33
N GLU A 107 -13.40 11.10 0.42
CA GLU A 107 -14.45 10.06 0.51
C GLU A 107 -14.27 9.17 1.72
N LEU A 108 -13.02 8.86 2.10
CA LEU A 108 -12.77 8.09 3.31
C LEU A 108 -13.12 8.89 4.55
N LEU A 109 -12.73 10.17 4.59
CA LEU A 109 -13.05 11.04 5.72
C LEU A 109 -14.56 11.19 5.88
N ASP A 110 -15.29 11.32 4.79
CA ASP A 110 -16.76 11.40 4.81
C ASP A 110 -17.37 10.12 5.36
N LEU A 111 -16.85 8.96 4.96
CA LEU A 111 -17.33 7.68 5.48
C LEU A 111 -17.09 7.55 6.98
N LEU A 112 -15.88 7.92 7.43
CA LEU A 112 -15.55 7.87 8.86
C LEU A 112 -16.45 8.80 9.67
N ALA A 113 -16.70 10.02 9.18
CA ALA A 113 -17.61 10.95 9.84
C ALA A 113 -19.02 10.38 9.94
N LYS A 114 -19.51 9.76 8.87
CA LYS A 114 -20.82 9.13 8.83
C LYS A 114 -20.93 8.00 9.87
N LEU A 115 -19.91 7.16 9.94
CA LEU A 115 -19.89 6.06 10.92
C LEU A 115 -19.86 6.60 12.35
N ALA A 116 -19.10 7.67 12.59
CA ALA A 116 -18.99 8.27 13.93
C ALA A 116 -20.30 8.90 14.38
N TRP A 117 -21.10 9.46 13.46
CA TRP A 117 -22.37 10.11 13.78
C TRP A 117 -23.52 9.13 13.95
N ALA A 118 -23.49 8.01 13.23
CA ALA A 118 -24.53 6.98 13.31
C ALA A 118 -24.66 6.37 14.73
#